data_e444de815334bed7d4ed1e045e2181e6
#
_entry.id   e444de815334bed7d4ed1e045e2181e6
#
_cell.length_a   1.000
_cell.length_b   1.000
_cell.length_c   1.000
_cell.angle_alpha   90.00
_cell.angle_beta   90.00
_cell.angle_gamma   90.00
#
_symmetry.space_group_name_H-M   'P 1'
#
loop_
_entity.id
_entity.type
_entity.pdbx_description
1 polymer ?
#
loop_
_entity_poly.entity_id
_entity_poly.type
_entity_poly.pdbx_seq_one_letter_code
_entity_poly.pdbx_strand_id
1 'polypeptide(L)'
;MQELAKTGDGWRVPPSPTPPDTSPADVEWLSARRVDMPIKCFDMKLRLRNGEPNLPRSYIYCTRAAPADTFGQFAKRARSEPGWRYFEIDASHSPNVTAPEALMALLRKIVA
;
A
#
# COMPACT_ATOMS: atom_id res chain seq x y z
N MET A 1 -5.18 -8.72 -11.74
CA MET A 1 -3.74 -8.71 -12.14
C MET A 1 -3.47 -9.57 -13.38
N GLN A 2 -4.02 -10.77 -13.47
CA GLN A 2 -3.85 -11.63 -14.65
C GLN A 2 -4.39 -10.99 -15.94
N GLU A 3 -5.55 -10.29 -15.86
CA GLU A 3 -6.11 -9.57 -17.01
C GLU A 3 -5.18 -8.44 -17.48
N LEU A 4 -4.56 -7.70 -16.55
CA LEU A 4 -3.61 -6.65 -16.88
C LEU A 4 -2.34 -7.22 -17.55
N ALA A 5 -1.88 -8.37 -17.11
CA ALA A 5 -0.74 -9.03 -17.74
C ALA A 5 -1.07 -9.52 -19.18
N LYS A 6 -2.31 -9.94 -19.43
CA LYS A 6 -2.78 -10.38 -20.75
C LYS A 6 -2.82 -9.25 -21.79
N THR A 7 -2.98 -8.00 -21.38
CA THR A 7 -2.99 -6.85 -22.29
C THR A 7 -1.60 -6.52 -22.85
N GLY A 8 -0.54 -7.06 -22.24
CA GLY A 8 0.85 -6.93 -22.68
C GLY A 8 1.39 -8.28 -23.19
N ASP A 9 2.54 -8.68 -22.63
CA ASP A 9 3.24 -9.92 -23.02
C ASP A 9 2.82 -11.17 -22.24
N GLY A 10 1.79 -11.06 -21.39
CA GLY A 10 1.20 -12.16 -20.61
C GLY A 10 1.86 -12.43 -19.26
N TRP A 11 2.94 -11.74 -18.91
CA TRP A 11 3.63 -11.96 -17.63
C TRP A 11 3.97 -10.68 -16.87
N ARG A 12 4.00 -9.53 -17.52
CA ARG A 12 4.26 -8.24 -16.88
C ARG A 12 2.97 -7.50 -16.58
N VAL A 13 2.86 -6.99 -15.36
CA VAL A 13 1.74 -6.16 -14.91
C VAL A 13 2.21 -4.71 -14.87
N PRO A 14 1.57 -3.80 -15.63
CA PRO A 14 1.93 -2.39 -15.61
C PRO A 14 1.63 -1.76 -14.24
N PRO A 15 2.30 -0.64 -13.89
CA PRO A 15 1.98 0.10 -12.68
C PRO A 15 0.52 0.56 -12.66
N SER A 16 -0.10 0.49 -11.49
CA SER A 16 -1.46 1.03 -11.30
C SER A 16 -1.47 2.55 -11.54
N PRO A 17 -2.61 3.11 -11.96
CA PRO A 17 -2.75 4.56 -12.07
C PRO A 17 -2.40 5.27 -10.76
N THR A 18 -1.85 6.47 -10.86
CA THR A 18 -1.59 7.29 -9.67
C THR A 18 -2.91 7.75 -9.05
N PRO A 19 -2.99 7.82 -7.70
CA PRO A 19 -4.19 8.33 -7.03
C PRO A 19 -4.52 9.77 -7.42
N PRO A 20 -5.80 10.18 -7.36
CA PRO A 20 -6.22 11.54 -7.75
C PRO A 20 -5.60 12.68 -6.94
N ASP A 21 -5.15 12.42 -5.72
CA ASP A 21 -4.48 13.40 -4.85
C ASP A 21 -2.98 13.57 -5.16
N THR A 22 -2.48 12.91 -6.20
CA THR A 22 -1.07 13.02 -6.62
C THR A 22 -0.87 14.28 -7.44
N SER A 23 0.08 15.14 -7.03
CA SER A 23 0.39 16.36 -7.78
C SER A 23 0.98 16.04 -9.16
N PRO A 24 0.85 16.94 -10.15
CA PRO A 24 1.47 16.74 -11.48
C PRO A 24 2.98 16.47 -11.41
N ALA A 25 3.70 17.16 -10.54
CA ALA A 25 5.14 16.95 -10.34
C ALA A 25 5.44 15.55 -9.79
N ASP A 26 4.64 15.08 -8.84
CA ASP A 26 4.77 13.73 -8.27
C ASP A 26 4.39 12.65 -9.30
N VAL A 27 3.38 12.88 -10.13
CA VAL A 27 3.04 11.97 -11.24
C VAL A 27 4.22 11.82 -12.19
N GLU A 28 4.85 12.91 -12.59
CA GLU A 28 6.03 12.89 -13.47
C GLU A 28 7.19 12.14 -12.81
N TRP A 29 7.47 12.44 -11.55
CA TRP A 29 8.54 11.80 -10.78
C TRP A 29 8.33 10.29 -10.66
N LEU A 30 7.10 9.85 -10.36
CA LEU A 30 6.72 8.44 -10.25
C LEU A 30 6.79 7.74 -11.60
N SER A 31 6.27 8.35 -12.66
CA SER A 31 6.22 7.74 -14.00
C SER A 31 7.61 7.42 -14.54
N ALA A 32 8.61 8.23 -14.22
CA ALA A 32 10.00 7.98 -14.62
C ALA A 32 10.66 6.82 -13.85
N ARG A 33 10.10 6.38 -12.73
CA ARG A 33 10.71 5.41 -11.80
C ARG A 33 9.94 4.11 -11.66
N ARG A 34 8.65 4.12 -11.95
CA ARG A 34 7.82 2.93 -11.84
C ARG A 34 8.02 2.03 -13.06
N VAL A 35 8.11 0.74 -12.79
CA VAL A 35 8.33 -0.30 -13.80
C VAL A 35 7.27 -1.38 -13.69
N ASP A 36 7.11 -2.15 -14.75
CA ASP A 36 6.24 -3.33 -14.74
C ASP A 36 6.72 -4.35 -13.71
N MET A 37 5.80 -5.10 -13.16
CA MET A 37 6.10 -6.14 -12.18
C MET A 37 5.70 -7.52 -12.72
N PRO A 38 6.54 -8.56 -12.52
CA PRO A 38 6.15 -9.92 -12.92
C PRO A 38 4.87 -10.37 -12.21
N ILE A 39 3.95 -10.98 -12.95
CA ILE A 39 2.67 -11.43 -12.39
C ILE A 39 2.84 -12.41 -11.24
N LYS A 40 3.90 -13.19 -11.23
CA LYS A 40 4.19 -14.12 -10.13
C LYS A 40 4.35 -13.44 -8.76
N CYS A 41 4.74 -12.15 -8.73
CA CYS A 41 4.81 -11.39 -7.49
C CYS A 41 3.42 -11.19 -6.85
N PHE A 42 2.35 -11.28 -7.64
CA PHE A 42 0.98 -11.18 -7.15
C PHE A 42 0.33 -12.55 -6.91
N ASP A 43 0.68 -13.55 -7.71
CA ASP A 43 0.04 -14.87 -7.69
C ASP A 43 0.66 -15.83 -6.67
N MET A 44 1.96 -15.69 -6.38
CA MET A 44 2.64 -16.57 -5.43
C MET A 44 2.18 -16.30 -4.00
N LYS A 45 1.79 -17.36 -3.32
CA LYS A 45 1.41 -17.27 -1.90
C LYS A 45 2.65 -17.19 -1.02
N LEU A 46 2.65 -16.22 -0.11
CA LEU A 46 3.66 -16.14 0.95
C LEU A 46 3.50 -17.31 1.92
N ARG A 47 4.61 -17.95 2.26
CA ARG A 47 4.66 -19.00 3.29
C ARG A 47 5.65 -18.57 4.36
N LEU A 48 5.15 -18.35 5.57
CA LEU A 48 6.00 -18.03 6.73
C LEU A 48 6.44 -19.34 7.38
N ARG A 49 7.77 -19.55 7.49
CA ARG A 49 8.34 -20.78 8.05
C ARG A 49 7.93 -21.00 9.52
N ASN A 50 7.91 -19.94 10.31
CA ASN A 50 7.65 -19.98 11.75
C ASN A 50 6.31 -19.30 12.13
N GLY A 51 5.38 -19.18 11.18
CA GLY A 51 4.14 -18.46 11.40
C GLY A 51 4.32 -16.94 11.52
N GLU A 52 3.30 -16.23 11.99
CA GLU A 52 3.38 -14.80 12.20
C GLU A 52 4.31 -14.46 13.37
N PRO A 53 5.18 -13.42 13.24
CA PRO A 53 6.05 -13.03 14.33
C PRO A 53 5.26 -12.48 15.51
N ASN A 54 5.71 -12.81 16.73
CA ASN A 54 5.13 -12.30 17.97
C ASN A 54 5.74 -10.93 18.33
N LEU A 55 5.45 -9.93 17.51
CA LEU A 55 5.94 -8.56 17.69
C LEU A 55 4.74 -7.60 17.77
N PRO A 56 4.85 -6.50 18.53
CA PRO A 56 3.87 -5.43 18.47
C PRO A 56 3.76 -4.88 17.03
N ARG A 57 2.54 -4.73 16.55
CA ARG A 57 2.30 -4.30 15.17
C ARG A 57 1.47 -3.03 15.14
N SER A 58 1.77 -2.14 14.20
CA SER A 58 0.98 -0.95 13.95
C SER A 58 0.50 -0.95 12.52
N TYR A 59 -0.77 -0.61 12.32
CA TYR A 59 -1.38 -0.47 11.00
C TYR A 59 -1.78 0.98 10.78
N ILE A 60 -1.32 1.57 9.68
CA ILE A 60 -1.71 2.91 9.26
C ILE A 60 -2.64 2.76 8.07
N TYR A 61 -3.91 3.12 8.25
CA TYR A 61 -4.90 3.10 7.20
C TYR A 61 -4.96 4.43 6.47
N CYS A 62 -4.81 4.38 5.15
CA CYS A 62 -4.95 5.54 4.27
C CYS A 62 -6.42 5.72 3.94
N THR A 63 -7.04 6.80 4.43
CA THR A 63 -8.50 6.98 4.37
C THR A 63 -9.04 7.37 3.00
N ARG A 64 -8.18 7.84 2.08
CA ARG A 64 -8.55 8.17 0.69
C ARG A 64 -8.40 6.96 -0.24
N ALA A 65 -9.15 5.91 0.02
CA ALA A 65 -9.02 4.63 -0.65
C ALA A 65 -9.90 4.46 -1.90
N ALA A 66 -10.72 5.46 -2.25
CA ALA A 66 -11.58 5.41 -3.44
C ALA A 66 -10.75 5.40 -4.74
N PRO A 67 -11.24 4.77 -5.83
CA PRO A 67 -12.55 4.13 -5.96
C PRO A 67 -12.61 2.69 -5.44
N ALA A 68 -11.48 2.03 -5.17
CA ALA A 68 -11.43 0.66 -4.70
C ALA A 68 -10.58 0.56 -3.44
N ASP A 69 -11.18 0.12 -2.34
CA ASP A 69 -10.52 -0.04 -1.06
C ASP A 69 -10.09 -1.49 -0.83
N THR A 70 -8.93 -1.86 -1.37
CA THR A 70 -8.33 -3.19 -1.17
C THR A 70 -7.88 -3.41 0.29
N PHE A 71 -7.57 -2.33 1.01
CA PHE A 71 -6.91 -2.38 2.33
C PHE A 71 -7.87 -2.23 3.50
N GLY A 72 -9.12 -1.89 3.28
CA GLY A 72 -10.14 -1.75 4.32
C GLY A 72 -10.35 -3.03 5.12
N GLN A 73 -10.21 -4.19 4.48
CA GLN A 73 -10.28 -5.50 5.15
C GLN A 73 -9.17 -5.65 6.20
N PHE A 74 -7.96 -5.18 5.93
CA PHE A 74 -6.84 -5.24 6.87
C PHE A 74 -6.97 -4.19 7.98
N ALA A 75 -7.50 -3.02 7.67
CA ALA A 75 -7.85 -2.01 8.66
C ALA A 75 -8.85 -2.55 9.68
N LYS A 76 -9.88 -3.25 9.21
CA LYS A 76 -10.87 -3.91 10.06
C LYS A 76 -10.22 -4.95 10.98
N ARG A 77 -9.33 -5.78 10.46
CA ARG A 77 -8.58 -6.76 11.24
C ARG A 77 -7.71 -6.08 12.30
N ALA A 78 -6.98 -5.04 11.93
CA ALA A 78 -6.10 -4.32 12.85
C ALA A 78 -6.85 -3.64 14.00
N ARG A 79 -8.12 -3.26 13.78
CA ARG A 79 -8.98 -2.70 14.85
C ARG A 79 -9.47 -3.75 15.83
N SER A 80 -9.68 -4.99 15.38
CA SER A 80 -10.35 -6.04 16.16
C SER A 80 -9.40 -7.09 16.71
N GLU A 81 -8.26 -7.36 16.06
CA GLU A 81 -7.33 -8.38 16.51
C GLU A 81 -6.35 -7.85 17.57
N PRO A 82 -6.06 -8.63 18.62
CA PRO A 82 -5.06 -8.21 19.62
C PRO A 82 -3.66 -8.15 19.01
N GLY A 83 -2.78 -7.34 19.61
CA GLY A 83 -1.40 -7.15 19.16
C GLY A 83 -1.23 -6.11 18.05
N TRP A 84 -2.31 -5.50 17.61
CA TRP A 84 -2.29 -4.41 16.63
C TRP A 84 -2.62 -3.06 17.26
N ARG A 85 -1.88 -2.03 16.88
CA ARG A 85 -2.26 -0.63 17.09
C ARG A 85 -2.77 -0.08 15.76
N TYR A 86 -3.86 0.66 15.79
CA TYR A 86 -4.51 1.21 14.60
C TYR A 86 -4.37 2.72 14.53
N PHE A 87 -4.02 3.21 13.36
CA PHE A 87 -3.88 4.64 13.05
C PHE A 87 -4.48 4.93 11.68
N GLU A 88 -4.86 6.19 11.47
CA GLU A 88 -5.35 6.68 10.19
C GLU A 88 -4.50 7.85 9.69
N ILE A 89 -4.40 7.96 8.37
CA ILE A 89 -3.82 9.13 7.70
C ILE A 89 -4.75 9.56 6.56
N ASP A 90 -5.01 10.87 6.46
CA ASP A 90 -5.83 11.45 5.39
C ASP A 90 -5.02 11.57 4.10
N ALA A 91 -4.77 10.45 3.47
CA ALA A 91 -4.01 10.34 2.23
C ALA A 91 -4.44 9.09 1.46
N SER A 92 -4.06 9.00 0.20
CA SER A 92 -4.16 7.78 -0.60
C SER A 92 -3.03 6.81 -0.28
N HIS A 93 -2.96 5.69 -0.99
CA HIS A 93 -2.08 4.55 -0.67
C HIS A 93 -0.56 4.84 -0.74
N SER A 94 -0.14 5.99 -1.19
CA SER A 94 1.28 6.37 -1.25
C SER A 94 1.57 7.63 -0.44
N PRO A 95 1.31 7.65 0.88
CA PRO A 95 1.49 8.84 1.71
C PRO A 95 2.95 9.29 1.83
N ASN A 96 3.91 8.41 1.57
CA ASN A 96 5.33 8.74 1.46
C ASN A 96 5.62 9.70 0.29
N VAL A 97 4.76 9.75 -0.71
CA VAL A 97 4.86 10.66 -1.85
C VAL A 97 3.92 11.85 -1.68
N THR A 98 2.64 11.60 -1.38
CA THR A 98 1.59 12.63 -1.39
C THR A 98 1.45 13.40 -0.09
N ALA A 99 1.91 12.85 1.05
CA ALA A 99 1.79 13.46 2.38
C ALA A 99 2.98 13.09 3.29
N PRO A 100 4.23 13.36 2.86
CA PRO A 100 5.42 12.89 3.60
C PRO A 100 5.55 13.49 4.99
N GLU A 101 5.19 14.76 5.18
CA GLU A 101 5.25 15.41 6.50
C GLU A 101 4.25 14.80 7.49
N ALA A 102 3.01 14.59 7.03
CA ALA A 102 1.97 13.97 7.86
C ALA A 102 2.33 12.53 8.23
N LEU A 103 2.88 11.78 7.29
CA LEU A 103 3.35 10.42 7.53
C LEU A 103 4.49 10.41 8.55
N MET A 104 5.46 11.30 8.40
CA MET A 104 6.60 11.39 9.33
C MET A 104 6.16 11.76 10.74
N ALA A 105 5.23 12.70 10.86
CA ALA A 105 4.66 13.08 12.16
C ALA A 105 3.97 11.89 12.84
N LEU A 106 3.22 11.11 12.07
CA LEU A 106 2.55 9.92 12.57
C LEU A 106 3.53 8.82 12.98
N LEU A 107 4.56 8.57 12.18
CA LEU A 107 5.60 7.59 12.50
C LEU A 107 6.34 7.94 13.78
N ARG A 108 6.69 9.21 13.99
CA ARG A 108 7.30 9.69 15.25
C ARG A 108 6.41 9.43 16.46
N LYS A 109 5.11 9.63 16.31
CA LYS A 109 4.12 9.35 17.37
C LYS A 109 4.03 7.87 17.68
N ILE A 110 4.12 7.00 16.67
CA ILE A 110 4.03 5.55 16.83
C ILE A 110 5.24 4.99 17.59
N VAL A 111 6.43 5.51 17.33
CA VAL A 111 7.68 5.00 17.93
C VAL A 111 8.07 5.71 19.23
N ALA A 112 7.37 6.75 19.60
CA ALA A 112 7.62 7.49 20.82
C ALA A 112 7.24 6.71 22.10
#